data_9ac1554b2360f50e476038d1c25c6914
#
_entry.id   9ac1554b2360f50e476038d1c25c6914
#
_cell.length_a   1.000
_cell.length_b   1.000
_cell.length_c   1.000
_cell.angle_alpha   90.00
_cell.angle_beta   90.00
_cell.angle_gamma   90.00
#
_symmetry.space_group_name_H-M   'P 1'
#
loop_
_entity.id
_entity.type
_entity.pdbx_description
1 polymer ?
#
loop_
_entity_poly.entity_id
_entity_poly.type
_entity_poly.pdbx_seq_one_letter_code
_entity_poly.pdbx_strand_id
1 'polypeptide(L)'
;MFDYYLIRGVQNVVGIDISPEMAKIAAEKYAGNERIQVVCGDVETFSFDRKFDRIVVYNAFPHFPHPKRLIKRLSELLTEDGRLTVAHGASRETIDGHHSGAASKVSNGLMTAETLKRIFDAHFDVEVVISNRHMYQGSGVKRDLLAHSHGGTVHSPGGLTHSHSHGDEIHDHNPGKESTPLVELLVMMKYLVSHNDAHAQEVADLAQELLTAGKHTAYDEIMDAVADFYMANA
;
A
#
# COMPACT_ATOMS: atom_id res chain seq x y z
N MET A 1 -3.06 1.16 -10.50
CA MET A 1 -2.80 0.21 -9.39
C MET A 1 -3.58 -1.09 -9.55
N PHE A 2 -4.91 -1.09 -9.77
CA PHE A 2 -5.71 -2.33 -9.84
C PHE A 2 -5.30 -3.25 -10.98
N ASP A 3 -5.05 -2.71 -12.19
CA ASP A 3 -4.57 -3.50 -13.34
C ASP A 3 -3.30 -4.27 -13.01
N TYR A 4 -2.41 -3.64 -12.26
CA TYR A 4 -1.17 -4.25 -11.82
C TYR A 4 -1.41 -5.51 -10.98
N TYR A 5 -2.35 -5.46 -10.03
CA TYR A 5 -2.70 -6.63 -9.23
C TYR A 5 -3.34 -7.72 -10.09
N LEU A 6 -4.20 -7.36 -11.04
CA LEU A 6 -4.84 -8.33 -11.92
C LEU A 6 -3.85 -9.04 -12.84
N ILE A 7 -2.86 -8.32 -13.38
CA ILE A 7 -1.76 -8.88 -14.19
C ILE A 7 -0.92 -9.86 -13.37
N ARG A 8 -0.79 -9.63 -12.06
CA ARG A 8 -0.05 -10.48 -11.12
C ARG A 8 -0.86 -11.66 -10.59
N GLY A 9 -2.05 -11.90 -11.12
CA GLY A 9 -2.87 -13.07 -10.81
C GLY A 9 -3.86 -12.88 -9.66
N VAL A 10 -3.99 -11.66 -9.11
CA VAL A 10 -5.05 -11.36 -8.16
C VAL A 10 -6.40 -11.56 -8.85
N GLN A 11 -7.28 -12.34 -8.24
CA GLN A 11 -8.55 -12.72 -8.86
C GLN A 11 -9.56 -11.58 -8.81
N ASN A 12 -9.67 -10.91 -7.66
CA ASN A 12 -10.60 -9.82 -7.46
C ASN A 12 -9.93 -8.69 -6.67
N VAL A 13 -10.27 -7.45 -7.00
CA VAL A 13 -9.80 -6.25 -6.30
C VAL A 13 -11.01 -5.46 -5.84
N VAL A 14 -11.01 -5.05 -4.57
CA VAL A 14 -11.98 -4.11 -4.03
C VAL A 14 -11.22 -2.84 -3.64
N GLY A 15 -11.57 -1.72 -4.28
CA GLY A 15 -11.11 -0.40 -3.88
C GLY A 15 -12.16 0.28 -3.03
N ILE A 16 -11.75 0.93 -1.93
CA ILE A 16 -12.64 1.77 -1.12
C ILE A 16 -12.02 3.15 -0.95
N ASP A 17 -12.83 4.18 -1.14
CA ASP A 17 -12.46 5.56 -0.90
C ASP A 17 -13.60 6.29 -0.20
N ILE A 18 -13.26 7.17 0.75
CA ILE A 18 -14.25 7.97 1.47
C ILE A 18 -14.79 9.13 0.62
N SER A 19 -14.04 9.57 -0.38
CA SER A 19 -14.44 10.63 -1.31
C SER A 19 -15.37 10.07 -2.39
N PRO A 20 -16.62 10.58 -2.49
CA PRO A 20 -17.53 10.18 -3.56
C PRO A 20 -16.97 10.44 -4.96
N GLU A 21 -16.23 11.54 -5.14
CA GLU A 21 -15.62 11.93 -6.41
C GLU A 21 -14.55 10.93 -6.81
N MET A 22 -13.64 10.57 -5.89
CA MET A 22 -12.57 9.62 -6.16
C MET A 22 -13.12 8.22 -6.42
N ALA A 23 -14.11 7.79 -5.64
CA ALA A 23 -14.78 6.51 -5.85
C ALA A 23 -15.47 6.48 -7.22
N LYS A 24 -16.12 7.57 -7.63
CA LYS A 24 -16.77 7.70 -8.95
C LYS A 24 -15.73 7.61 -10.09
N ILE A 25 -14.66 8.37 -10.03
CA ILE A 25 -13.58 8.35 -11.03
C ILE A 25 -13.00 6.92 -11.16
N ALA A 26 -12.72 6.28 -10.04
CA ALA A 26 -12.21 4.91 -10.03
C ALA A 26 -13.23 3.92 -10.62
N ALA A 27 -14.52 4.04 -10.27
CA ALA A 27 -15.57 3.19 -10.81
C ALA A 27 -15.74 3.36 -12.33
N GLU A 28 -15.70 4.60 -12.82
CA GLU A 28 -15.77 4.91 -14.25
C GLU A 28 -14.55 4.35 -15.01
N LYS A 29 -13.33 4.51 -14.46
CA LYS A 29 -12.10 4.00 -15.04
C LYS A 29 -12.12 2.49 -15.22
N TYR A 30 -12.74 1.77 -14.31
CA TYR A 30 -12.77 0.30 -14.33
C TYR A 30 -14.15 -0.28 -14.69
N ALA A 31 -15.03 0.56 -15.26
CA ALA A 31 -16.35 0.12 -15.71
C ALA A 31 -16.25 -1.06 -16.69
N GLY A 32 -17.03 -2.12 -16.45
CA GLY A 32 -17.02 -3.33 -17.27
C GLY A 32 -15.96 -4.37 -16.90
N ASN A 33 -15.11 -4.12 -15.93
CA ASN A 33 -14.20 -5.13 -15.40
C ASN A 33 -14.81 -5.77 -14.14
N GLU A 34 -15.45 -6.94 -14.29
CA GLU A 34 -16.13 -7.66 -13.21
C GLU A 34 -15.21 -8.09 -12.06
N ARG A 35 -13.89 -8.08 -12.26
CA ARG A 35 -12.89 -8.40 -11.24
C ARG A 35 -12.55 -7.21 -10.35
N ILE A 36 -13.04 -6.01 -10.66
CA ILE A 36 -12.77 -4.78 -9.90
C ILE A 36 -14.10 -4.24 -9.37
N GLN A 37 -14.18 -4.11 -8.06
CA GLN A 37 -15.28 -3.44 -7.39
C GLN A 37 -14.75 -2.15 -6.74
N VAL A 38 -15.44 -1.04 -6.94
CA VAL A 38 -15.15 0.22 -6.26
C VAL A 38 -16.30 0.57 -5.32
N VAL A 39 -15.97 0.91 -4.09
CA VAL A 39 -16.90 1.23 -3.02
C VAL A 39 -16.61 2.64 -2.51
N CYS A 40 -17.64 3.48 -2.38
CA CYS A 40 -17.57 4.74 -1.66
C CYS A 40 -17.93 4.52 -0.19
N GLY A 41 -17.02 4.81 0.73
CA GLY A 41 -17.28 4.65 2.15
C GLY A 41 -16.03 4.76 3.02
N ASP A 42 -16.26 4.82 4.33
CA ASP A 42 -15.21 4.78 5.34
C ASP A 42 -14.88 3.32 5.68
N VAL A 43 -13.65 2.90 5.43
CA VAL A 43 -13.18 1.53 5.70
C VAL A 43 -13.30 1.12 7.17
N GLU A 44 -13.23 2.08 8.10
CA GLU A 44 -13.37 1.80 9.53
C GLU A 44 -14.78 1.36 9.92
N THR A 45 -15.80 1.78 9.17
CA THR A 45 -17.21 1.50 9.47
C THR A 45 -17.92 0.69 8.39
N PHE A 46 -17.37 0.63 7.18
CA PHE A 46 -18.00 -0.09 6.07
C PHE A 46 -18.06 -1.60 6.35
N SER A 47 -19.20 -2.21 6.05
CA SER A 47 -19.41 -3.65 6.22
C SER A 47 -19.12 -4.38 4.92
N PHE A 48 -18.05 -5.16 4.91
CA PHE A 48 -17.75 -6.08 3.81
C PHE A 48 -18.38 -7.44 4.08
N ASP A 49 -18.83 -8.11 3.03
CA ASP A 49 -19.43 -9.44 3.05
C ASP A 49 -18.40 -10.58 3.04
N ARG A 50 -17.12 -10.23 3.00
CA ARG A 50 -15.99 -11.16 2.86
C ARG A 50 -14.76 -10.71 3.64
N LYS A 51 -13.81 -11.63 3.78
CA LYS A 51 -12.43 -11.36 4.19
C LYS A 51 -11.53 -11.21 2.97
N PHE A 52 -10.37 -10.62 3.19
CA PHE A 52 -9.37 -10.36 2.16
C PHE A 52 -8.06 -11.08 2.47
N ASP A 53 -7.40 -11.63 1.45
CA ASP A 53 -6.07 -12.22 1.62
C ASP A 53 -4.99 -11.15 1.72
N ARG A 54 -5.23 -10.00 1.08
CA ARG A 54 -4.30 -8.86 1.06
C ARG A 54 -5.08 -7.56 1.21
N ILE A 55 -4.58 -6.69 2.08
CA ILE A 55 -5.06 -5.30 2.19
C ILE A 55 -3.87 -4.38 1.99
N VAL A 56 -4.02 -3.38 1.14
CA VAL A 56 -3.01 -2.34 0.88
C VAL A 56 -3.59 -0.97 1.16
N VAL A 57 -2.96 -0.23 2.07
CA VAL A 57 -3.22 1.20 2.31
C VAL A 57 -2.10 1.97 1.61
N TYR A 58 -2.42 2.58 0.47
CA TYR A 58 -1.44 3.26 -0.37
C TYR A 58 -1.69 4.76 -0.39
N ASN A 59 -0.68 5.54 -0.04
CA ASN A 59 -0.68 7.02 0.04
C ASN A 59 -1.86 7.63 0.83
N ALA A 60 -2.49 6.87 1.73
CA ALA A 60 -3.67 7.30 2.46
C ALA A 60 -3.50 7.30 4.00
N PHE A 61 -2.50 6.60 4.52
CA PHE A 61 -2.36 6.34 5.95
C PHE A 61 -2.34 7.59 6.86
N PRO A 62 -1.69 8.73 6.50
CA PRO A 62 -1.70 9.94 7.31
C PRO A 62 -3.08 10.58 7.48
N HIS A 63 -4.04 10.27 6.61
CA HIS A 63 -5.39 10.81 6.67
C HIS A 63 -6.31 10.09 7.67
N PHE A 64 -5.87 8.97 8.23
CA PHE A 64 -6.63 8.27 9.26
C PHE A 64 -6.33 8.84 10.65
N PRO A 65 -7.34 9.40 11.35
CA PRO A 65 -7.12 10.09 12.62
C PRO A 65 -6.71 9.13 13.74
N HIS A 66 -7.06 7.85 13.64
CA HIS A 66 -6.83 6.84 14.67
C HIS A 66 -6.10 5.60 14.12
N PRO A 67 -4.78 5.69 13.85
CA PRO A 67 -4.03 4.62 13.18
C PRO A 67 -4.12 3.25 13.86
N LYS A 68 -4.11 3.21 15.21
CA LYS A 68 -4.28 1.95 15.95
C LYS A 68 -5.64 1.30 15.72
N ARG A 69 -6.71 2.10 15.64
CA ARG A 69 -8.07 1.62 15.37
C ARG A 69 -8.17 1.11 13.94
N LEU A 70 -7.58 1.83 12.99
CA LEU A 70 -7.50 1.41 11.60
C LEU A 70 -6.79 0.05 11.49
N ILE A 71 -5.58 -0.10 12.01
CA ILE A 71 -4.80 -1.34 11.93
C ILE A 71 -5.57 -2.52 12.54
N LYS A 72 -6.23 -2.32 13.70
CA LYS A 72 -7.10 -3.33 14.30
C LYS A 72 -8.26 -3.69 13.35
N ARG A 73 -8.95 -2.69 12.80
CA ARG A 73 -10.06 -2.90 11.87
C ARG A 73 -9.61 -3.68 10.63
N LEU A 74 -8.48 -3.32 10.04
CA LEU A 74 -7.93 -4.00 8.87
C LEU A 74 -7.51 -5.44 9.20
N SER A 75 -7.00 -5.71 10.40
CA SER A 75 -6.72 -7.09 10.83
C SER A 75 -7.99 -7.94 10.93
N GLU A 76 -9.12 -7.33 11.34
CA GLU A 76 -10.41 -8.02 11.39
C GLU A 76 -10.98 -8.33 9.99
N LEU A 77 -10.61 -7.56 8.96
CA LEU A 77 -11.03 -7.77 7.58
C LEU A 77 -10.16 -8.79 6.83
N LEU A 78 -9.02 -9.16 7.36
CA LEU A 78 -8.11 -10.14 6.75
C LEU A 78 -8.51 -11.58 7.10
N THR A 79 -8.20 -12.50 6.18
CA THR A 79 -8.15 -13.95 6.44
C THR A 79 -7.07 -14.26 7.49
N GLU A 80 -6.98 -15.51 7.96
CA GLU A 80 -6.02 -15.90 9.01
C GLU A 80 -4.57 -15.68 8.55
N ASP A 81 -4.25 -16.04 7.31
CA ASP A 81 -2.92 -15.82 6.70
C ASP A 81 -2.85 -14.52 5.90
N GLY A 82 -3.78 -13.61 6.16
CA GLY A 82 -3.91 -12.38 5.42
C GLY A 82 -2.79 -11.38 5.72
N ARG A 83 -2.40 -10.61 4.72
CA ARG A 83 -1.32 -9.62 4.83
C ARG A 83 -1.84 -8.19 4.74
N LEU A 84 -1.38 -7.35 5.64
CA LEU A 84 -1.55 -5.90 5.56
C LEU A 84 -0.26 -5.25 5.09
N THR A 85 -0.38 -4.32 4.14
CA THR A 85 0.70 -3.44 3.72
C THR A 85 0.22 -1.98 3.81
N VAL A 86 1.00 -1.15 4.48
CA VAL A 86 0.89 0.33 4.41
C VAL A 86 2.10 0.81 3.63
N ALA A 87 1.89 1.56 2.56
CA ALA A 87 2.97 2.03 1.71
C ALA A 87 2.74 3.45 1.20
N HIS A 88 3.83 4.18 1.04
CA HIS A 88 3.88 5.50 0.43
C HIS A 88 5.02 5.55 -0.58
N GLY A 89 4.76 6.16 -1.74
CA GLY A 89 5.71 6.30 -2.84
C GLY A 89 6.71 7.46 -2.67
N ALA A 90 6.82 8.02 -1.47
CA ALA A 90 7.76 9.08 -1.14
C ALA A 90 8.34 8.85 0.26
N SER A 91 9.43 9.56 0.58
CA SER A 91 9.98 9.53 1.94
C SER A 91 9.01 10.14 2.96
N ARG A 92 9.17 9.77 4.21
CA ARG A 92 8.41 10.37 5.31
C ARG A 92 8.58 11.89 5.34
N GLU A 93 9.80 12.38 5.17
CA GLU A 93 10.14 13.81 5.18
C GLU A 93 9.44 14.57 4.05
N THR A 94 9.38 13.98 2.85
CA THR A 94 8.66 14.55 1.70
C THR A 94 7.16 14.63 1.99
N ILE A 95 6.57 13.57 2.53
CA ILE A 95 5.14 13.51 2.86
C ILE A 95 4.81 14.52 3.95
N ASP A 96 5.58 14.57 5.04
CA ASP A 96 5.38 15.51 6.13
C ASP A 96 5.54 16.98 5.66
N GLY A 97 6.46 17.22 4.71
CA GLY A 97 6.63 18.52 4.07
C GLY A 97 5.38 18.97 3.30
N HIS A 98 4.75 18.10 2.53
CA HIS A 98 3.50 18.37 1.81
C HIS A 98 2.30 18.58 2.76
N HIS A 99 2.34 17.99 3.95
CA HIS A 99 1.27 18.11 4.96
C HIS A 99 1.49 19.28 5.93
N SER A 100 2.44 20.18 5.68
CA SER A 100 2.63 21.42 6.44
C SER A 100 1.62 22.49 6.04
N GLY A 101 1.37 23.47 6.92
CA GLY A 101 0.43 24.57 6.65
C GLY A 101 -1.04 24.16 6.68
N ALA A 102 -1.81 24.46 5.65
CA ALA A 102 -3.27 24.20 5.62
C ALA A 102 -3.61 22.70 5.65
N ALA A 103 -2.75 21.87 5.06
CA ALA A 103 -2.93 20.41 5.02
C ALA A 103 -2.75 19.73 6.40
N SER A 104 -2.08 20.37 7.35
CA SER A 104 -1.93 19.86 8.72
C SER A 104 -3.25 19.71 9.48
N LYS A 105 -4.32 20.34 9.00
CA LYS A 105 -5.67 20.22 9.59
C LYS A 105 -6.37 18.91 9.27
N VAL A 106 -5.92 18.21 8.22
CA VAL A 106 -6.55 16.98 7.69
C VAL A 106 -5.60 15.79 7.64
N SER A 107 -4.40 15.94 8.19
CA SER A 107 -3.37 14.89 8.20
C SER A 107 -2.56 14.92 9.49
N ASN A 108 -2.33 13.75 10.06
CA ASN A 108 -1.49 13.58 11.26
C ASN A 108 0.02 13.53 10.95
N GLY A 109 0.42 13.73 9.68
CA GLY A 109 1.76 13.39 9.22
C GLY A 109 2.01 11.88 9.21
N LEU A 110 3.19 11.48 8.75
CA LEU A 110 3.57 10.08 8.69
C LEU A 110 4.45 9.72 9.91
N MET A 111 3.96 8.81 10.73
CA MET A 111 4.70 8.37 11.91
C MET A 111 6.04 7.70 11.54
N THR A 112 6.96 7.59 12.50
CA THR A 112 8.22 6.88 12.27
C THR A 112 7.96 5.40 11.97
N ALA A 113 8.88 4.77 11.22
CA ALA A 113 8.79 3.35 10.87
C ALA A 113 8.73 2.45 12.12
N GLU A 114 9.45 2.82 13.19
CA GLU A 114 9.44 2.12 14.47
C GLU A 114 8.09 2.23 15.18
N THR A 115 7.44 3.39 15.05
CA THR A 115 6.10 3.60 15.61
C THR A 115 5.06 2.80 14.82
N LEU A 116 5.15 2.78 13.48
CA LEU A 116 4.31 1.94 12.66
C LEU A 116 4.48 0.47 13.01
N LYS A 117 5.72 -0.01 13.07
CA LYS A 117 6.03 -1.39 13.48
C LYS A 117 5.37 -1.74 14.81
N ARG A 118 5.49 -0.88 15.82
CA ARG A 118 4.92 -1.12 17.16
C ARG A 118 3.39 -1.21 17.13
N ILE A 119 2.73 -0.46 16.25
CA ILE A 119 1.27 -0.56 16.08
C ILE A 119 0.90 -1.86 15.36
N PHE A 120 1.67 -2.27 14.37
CA PHE A 120 1.48 -3.53 13.66
C PHE A 120 1.70 -4.73 14.57
N ASP A 121 2.74 -4.73 15.40
CA ASP A 121 3.10 -5.85 16.29
C ASP A 121 1.94 -6.31 17.21
N ALA A 122 0.92 -5.47 17.41
CA ALA A 122 -0.27 -5.85 18.17
C ALA A 122 -1.17 -6.89 17.45
N HIS A 123 -1.09 -6.97 16.13
CA HIS A 123 -1.99 -7.80 15.31
C HIS A 123 -1.28 -8.58 14.20
N PHE A 124 -0.02 -8.27 13.90
CA PHE A 124 0.72 -8.79 12.76
C PHE A 124 2.11 -9.25 13.17
N ASP A 125 2.60 -10.29 12.50
CA ASP A 125 4.02 -10.60 12.46
C ASP A 125 4.65 -9.75 11.36
N VAL A 126 5.40 -8.73 11.78
CA VAL A 126 5.95 -7.70 10.89
C VAL A 126 7.19 -8.22 10.20
N GLU A 127 7.15 -8.29 8.87
CA GLU A 127 8.25 -8.81 8.05
C GLU A 127 9.00 -7.72 7.30
N VAL A 128 8.33 -6.61 6.97
CA VAL A 128 8.92 -5.52 6.19
C VAL A 128 8.69 -4.20 6.92
N VAL A 129 9.78 -3.46 7.13
CA VAL A 129 9.73 -2.05 7.57
C VAL A 129 10.79 -1.29 6.78
N ILE A 130 10.34 -0.33 5.98
CA ILE A 130 11.21 0.51 5.15
C ILE A 130 10.85 1.96 5.39
N SER A 131 11.86 2.77 5.65
CA SER A 131 11.76 4.24 5.67
C SER A 131 13.07 4.77 5.13
N ASN A 132 13.05 5.24 3.89
CA ASN A 132 14.22 5.79 3.23
C ASN A 132 13.83 7.00 2.37
N ARG A 133 14.77 7.57 1.63
CA ARG A 133 14.53 8.76 0.79
C ARG A 133 13.54 8.56 -0.34
N HIS A 134 13.17 7.32 -0.67
CA HIS A 134 12.32 6.99 -1.83
C HIS A 134 10.96 6.45 -1.45
N MET A 135 10.84 5.82 -0.28
CA MET A 135 9.60 5.17 0.10
C MET A 135 9.49 4.97 1.61
N TYR A 136 8.26 4.81 2.03
CA TYR A 136 7.89 4.39 3.38
C TYR A 136 6.96 3.18 3.29
N GLN A 137 7.25 2.10 4.02
CA GLN A 137 6.43 0.89 3.99
C GLN A 137 6.51 0.14 5.31
N GLY A 138 5.36 -0.41 5.73
CA GLY A 138 5.25 -1.46 6.74
C GLY A 138 4.37 -2.58 6.21
N SER A 139 4.81 -3.85 6.37
CA SER A 139 4.02 -5.01 5.97
C SER A 139 4.19 -6.16 6.93
N GLY A 140 3.11 -6.90 7.18
CA GLY A 140 3.11 -8.05 8.05
C GLY A 140 1.94 -8.99 7.78
N VAL A 141 2.11 -10.24 8.16
CA VAL A 141 1.07 -11.27 8.13
C VAL A 141 0.26 -11.21 9.42
N LYS A 142 -1.04 -11.38 9.32
CA LYS A 142 -1.93 -11.40 10.48
C LYS A 142 -1.49 -12.48 11.46
N ARG A 143 -1.35 -12.07 12.73
CA ARG A 143 -0.97 -12.99 13.80
C ARG A 143 -2.17 -13.85 14.21
N ASP A 144 -1.97 -15.14 14.31
CA ASP A 144 -2.94 -16.01 14.96
C ASP A 144 -2.90 -15.79 16.48
N LEU A 145 -3.85 -15.02 16.98
CA LEU A 145 -3.96 -14.73 18.42
C LEU A 145 -4.48 -15.93 19.23
N LEU A 146 -4.92 -17.02 18.56
CA LEU A 146 -5.39 -18.24 19.19
C LEU A 146 -4.29 -19.29 19.29
N ALA A 147 -3.13 -19.07 18.69
CA ALA A 147 -1.97 -19.94 18.84
C ALA A 147 -1.39 -19.80 20.25
N HIS A 148 -1.50 -20.86 21.06
CA HIS A 148 -0.91 -20.93 22.38
C HIS A 148 0.44 -21.65 22.31
N SER A 149 1.50 -21.02 22.83
CA SER A 149 2.82 -21.64 22.98
C SER A 149 2.90 -22.37 24.33
N HIS A 150 3.02 -23.68 24.33
CA HIS A 150 3.34 -24.49 25.50
C HIS A 150 4.73 -25.10 25.32
N GLY A 151 5.71 -24.58 26.05
CA GLY A 151 7.02 -25.25 26.21
C GLY A 151 7.77 -25.58 24.90
N GLY A 152 7.82 -24.66 23.94
CA GLY A 152 8.58 -24.84 22.71
C GLY A 152 7.82 -25.54 21.58
N THR A 153 6.55 -25.88 21.77
CA THR A 153 5.71 -26.46 20.72
C THR A 153 4.52 -25.55 20.46
N VAL A 154 4.37 -25.08 19.22
CA VAL A 154 3.22 -24.28 18.78
C VAL A 154 2.13 -25.23 18.29
N HIS A 155 0.94 -25.15 18.88
CA HIS A 155 -0.23 -25.88 18.41
C HIS A 155 -1.29 -24.90 17.92
N SER A 156 -1.74 -25.08 16.69
CA SER A 156 -2.89 -24.39 16.13
C SER A 156 -4.09 -25.33 16.11
N PRO A 157 -5.27 -24.95 16.61
CA PRO A 157 -6.44 -25.80 16.51
C PRO A 157 -6.95 -25.82 15.07
N GLY A 158 -6.55 -26.84 14.31
CA GLY A 158 -7.14 -27.14 12.99
C GLY A 158 -6.24 -27.03 11.77
N GLY A 159 -4.92 -26.93 11.90
CA GLY A 159 -4.01 -26.87 10.76
C GLY A 159 -2.67 -27.55 10.98
N LEU A 160 -2.08 -28.06 9.92
CA LEU A 160 -0.74 -28.62 9.89
C LEU A 160 0.29 -27.53 10.21
N THR A 161 0.88 -27.60 11.40
CA THR A 161 1.98 -26.70 11.78
C THR A 161 3.28 -27.24 11.21
N HIS A 162 3.99 -26.39 10.45
CA HIS A 162 5.39 -26.63 10.12
C HIS A 162 6.27 -25.94 11.15
N SER A 163 6.99 -26.74 11.94
CA SER A 163 8.05 -26.29 12.83
C SER A 163 9.36 -26.20 12.03
N HIS A 164 9.96 -25.02 11.92
CA HIS A 164 11.30 -24.88 11.42
C HIS A 164 12.30 -24.98 12.56
N SER A 165 12.96 -26.13 12.64
CA SER A 165 14.16 -26.32 13.44
C SER A 165 15.37 -25.90 12.59
N HIS A 166 16.19 -24.99 13.10
CA HIS A 166 17.45 -24.62 12.46
C HIS A 166 18.45 -25.79 12.54
N GLY A 167 18.54 -26.52 11.46
CA GLY A 167 19.61 -27.43 11.15
C GLY A 167 19.90 -27.29 9.67
N ASP A 168 21.19 -27.10 9.33
CA ASP A 168 21.68 -26.88 7.96
C ASP A 168 21.32 -28.04 7.03
N GLU A 169 20.16 -27.95 6.37
CA GLU A 169 19.90 -28.74 5.17
C GLU A 169 19.14 -27.87 4.16
N ILE A 170 19.78 -27.72 3.00
CA ILE A 170 19.23 -27.05 1.83
C ILE A 170 18.12 -27.92 1.26
N HIS A 171 16.87 -27.54 1.48
CA HIS A 171 15.75 -28.14 0.77
C HIS A 171 15.46 -27.37 -0.49
N ASP A 172 15.65 -28.05 -1.62
CA ASP A 172 15.31 -27.61 -2.96
C ASP A 172 13.78 -27.47 -3.08
N HIS A 173 13.30 -26.22 -3.05
CA HIS A 173 11.89 -25.93 -3.26
C HIS A 173 11.63 -25.59 -4.72
N ASN A 174 10.84 -26.43 -5.36
CA ASN A 174 10.28 -26.28 -6.69
C ASN A 174 9.78 -24.83 -6.92
N PRO A 175 10.21 -24.11 -7.98
CA PRO A 175 9.91 -22.69 -8.20
C PRO A 175 8.50 -22.50 -8.79
N GLY A 176 7.50 -22.90 -8.06
CA GLY A 176 6.11 -22.72 -8.39
C GLY A 176 5.37 -21.88 -7.35
N LYS A 177 5.42 -20.55 -7.47
CA LYS A 177 4.44 -19.60 -6.91
C LYS A 177 4.59 -19.07 -5.48
N GLU A 178 5.75 -19.00 -4.88
CA GLU A 178 5.91 -18.16 -3.71
C GLU A 178 6.73 -16.90 -4.09
N SER A 179 6.04 -15.75 -4.20
CA SER A 179 6.73 -14.48 -4.30
C SER A 179 7.37 -14.18 -2.94
N THR A 180 8.69 -14.12 -2.89
CA THR A 180 9.37 -13.70 -1.66
C THR A 180 9.03 -12.23 -1.35
N PRO A 181 9.03 -11.79 -0.08
CA PRO A 181 8.79 -10.39 0.29
C PRO A 181 9.65 -9.40 -0.51
N LEU A 182 10.87 -9.78 -0.89
CA LEU A 182 11.75 -8.99 -1.73
C LEU A 182 11.22 -8.87 -3.17
N VAL A 183 10.67 -9.93 -3.75
CA VAL A 183 10.09 -9.91 -5.10
C VAL A 183 8.83 -9.04 -5.12
N GLU A 184 7.98 -9.15 -4.10
CA GLU A 184 6.80 -8.28 -3.95
C GLU A 184 7.20 -6.81 -3.82
N LEU A 185 8.25 -6.54 -3.07
CA LEU A 185 8.82 -5.19 -2.93
C LEU A 185 9.34 -4.63 -4.25
N LEU A 186 10.19 -5.39 -4.98
CA LEU A 186 10.73 -4.98 -6.28
C LEU A 186 9.63 -4.73 -7.31
N VAL A 187 8.61 -5.53 -7.25
CA VAL A 187 7.44 -5.43 -8.11
C VAL A 187 6.64 -4.17 -7.78
N MET A 188 6.42 -3.87 -6.50
CA MET A 188 5.76 -2.64 -6.06
C MET A 188 6.60 -1.41 -6.43
N MET A 189 7.92 -1.47 -6.27
CA MET A 189 8.82 -0.38 -6.67
C MET A 189 8.73 -0.08 -8.17
N LYS A 190 8.76 -1.11 -9.02
CA LYS A 190 8.59 -0.94 -10.47
C LYS A 190 7.24 -0.34 -10.83
N TYR A 191 6.18 -0.75 -10.11
CA TYR A 191 4.87 -0.14 -10.30
C TYR A 191 4.88 1.34 -9.90
N LEU A 192 5.49 1.69 -8.77
CA LEU A 192 5.59 3.07 -8.30
C LEU A 192 6.29 3.97 -9.31
N VAL A 193 7.41 3.52 -9.87
CA VAL A 193 8.12 4.25 -10.92
C VAL A 193 7.20 4.46 -12.12
N SER A 194 6.58 3.39 -12.64
CA SER A 194 5.68 3.50 -13.78
C SER A 194 4.43 4.35 -13.52
N HIS A 195 3.89 4.31 -12.30
CA HIS A 195 2.75 5.12 -11.90
C HIS A 195 3.12 6.61 -11.79
N ASN A 196 4.27 6.88 -11.23
CA ASN A 196 4.81 8.23 -11.14
C ASN A 196 5.13 8.81 -12.52
N ASP A 197 5.67 7.99 -13.44
CA ASP A 197 5.89 8.39 -14.84
C ASP A 197 4.57 8.76 -15.53
N ALA A 198 3.49 8.01 -15.27
CA ALA A 198 2.17 8.34 -15.81
C ALA A 198 1.64 9.67 -15.28
N HIS A 199 1.83 9.96 -13.99
CA HIS A 199 1.45 11.26 -13.42
C HIS A 199 2.31 12.40 -13.91
N ALA A 200 3.61 12.19 -14.11
CA ALA A 200 4.48 13.21 -14.72
C ALA A 200 4.03 13.53 -16.14
N GLN A 201 3.59 12.52 -16.91
CA GLN A 201 3.03 12.74 -18.24
C GLN A 201 1.70 13.50 -18.18
N GLU A 202 0.80 13.17 -17.25
CA GLU A 202 -0.46 13.92 -17.06
C GLU A 202 -0.19 15.38 -16.72
N VAL A 203 0.81 15.66 -15.88
CA VAL A 203 1.22 17.03 -15.54
C VAL A 203 1.80 17.75 -16.75
N ALA A 204 2.62 17.08 -17.57
CA ALA A 204 3.16 17.64 -18.81
C ALA A 204 2.04 17.96 -19.81
N ASP A 205 1.04 17.08 -19.92
CA ASP A 205 -0.11 17.29 -20.80
C ASP A 205 -0.97 18.49 -20.35
N LEU A 206 -1.19 18.64 -19.04
CA LEU A 206 -1.86 19.84 -18.47
C LEU A 206 -1.04 21.10 -18.66
N ALA A 207 0.29 21.03 -18.56
CA ALA A 207 1.16 22.17 -18.86
C ALA A 207 1.00 22.66 -20.30
N GLN A 208 0.72 21.78 -21.25
CA GLN A 208 0.45 22.15 -22.63
C GLN A 208 -0.77 23.07 -22.79
N GLU A 209 -1.78 22.92 -21.90
CA GLU A 209 -2.93 23.82 -21.86
C GLU A 209 -2.51 25.25 -21.43
N LEU A 210 -1.56 25.36 -20.49
CA LEU A 210 -0.99 26.68 -20.09
C LEU A 210 -0.26 27.34 -21.24
N LEU A 211 0.52 26.59 -22.02
CA LEU A 211 1.18 27.09 -23.20
C LEU A 211 0.16 27.63 -24.22
N THR A 212 -0.92 26.88 -24.44
CA THR A 212 -2.02 27.30 -25.34
C THR A 212 -2.74 28.55 -24.83
N ALA A 213 -2.81 28.74 -23.51
CA ALA A 213 -3.36 29.94 -22.86
C ALA A 213 -2.37 31.12 -22.78
N GLY A 214 -1.19 31.01 -23.39
CA GLY A 214 -0.16 32.05 -23.41
C GLY A 214 0.60 32.21 -22.09
N LYS A 215 0.58 31.23 -21.20
CA LYS A 215 1.26 31.26 -19.90
C LYS A 215 2.63 30.56 -19.98
N HIS A 216 3.52 31.10 -20.83
CA HIS A 216 4.81 30.49 -21.16
C HIS A 216 5.70 30.23 -19.93
N THR A 217 5.85 31.20 -19.02
CA THR A 217 6.67 31.03 -17.82
C THR A 217 6.18 29.90 -16.94
N ALA A 218 4.87 29.77 -16.71
CA ALA A 218 4.29 28.71 -15.93
C ALA A 218 4.47 27.35 -16.61
N TYR A 219 4.39 27.30 -17.95
CA TYR A 219 4.69 26.10 -18.72
C TYR A 219 6.15 25.68 -18.52
N ASP A 220 7.10 26.59 -18.68
CA ASP A 220 8.53 26.31 -18.55
C ASP A 220 8.87 25.80 -17.14
N GLU A 221 8.36 26.45 -16.08
CA GLU A 221 8.56 26.02 -14.68
C GLU A 221 8.02 24.61 -14.42
N ILE A 222 6.85 24.27 -14.98
CA ILE A 222 6.28 22.93 -14.81
C ILE A 222 7.08 21.89 -15.61
N MET A 223 7.50 22.22 -16.83
CA MET A 223 8.29 21.28 -17.64
C MET A 223 9.68 21.04 -17.05
N ASP A 224 10.31 22.04 -16.44
CA ASP A 224 11.54 21.86 -15.69
C ASP A 224 11.34 20.91 -14.49
N ALA A 225 10.26 21.08 -13.73
CA ALA A 225 9.93 20.18 -12.62
C ALA A 225 9.64 18.74 -13.08
N VAL A 226 8.98 18.56 -14.23
CA VAL A 226 8.75 17.24 -14.86
C VAL A 226 10.07 16.62 -15.29
N ALA A 227 10.99 17.40 -15.86
CA ALA A 227 12.31 16.91 -16.26
C ALA A 227 13.14 16.46 -15.04
N ASP A 228 13.15 17.26 -13.97
CA ASP A 228 13.81 16.89 -12.71
C ASP A 228 13.23 15.60 -12.11
N PHE A 229 11.92 15.43 -12.22
CA PHE A 229 11.25 14.22 -11.76
C PHE A 229 11.69 12.96 -12.55
N TYR A 230 11.79 13.04 -13.88
CA TYR A 230 12.31 11.94 -14.70
C TYR A 230 13.77 11.63 -14.40
N MET A 231 14.58 12.66 -14.17
CA MET A 231 15.99 12.49 -13.77
C MET A 231 16.14 11.80 -12.41
N ALA A 232 15.21 12.04 -11.48
CA ALA A 232 15.21 11.42 -10.17
C ALA A 232 14.73 9.94 -10.20
N ASN A 233 14.00 9.54 -11.24
CA ASN A 233 13.47 8.18 -11.43
C ASN A 233 14.37 7.29 -12.31
N ALA A 234 15.39 7.84 -12.95
CA ALA A 234 16.34 7.12 -13.79
C ALA A 234 17.46 6.46 -12.96
#